data_e7c6e4b06d6874493ef6c264e7d25cc7
#
_entry.id   e7c6e4b06d6874493ef6c264e7d25cc7
#
_cell.length_a   1.000
_cell.length_b   1.000
_cell.length_c   1.000
_cell.angle_alpha   90.00
_cell.angle_beta   90.00
_cell.angle_gamma   90.00
#
_symmetry.space_group_name_H-M   'P 1'
#
loop_
_entity.id
_entity.type
_entity.pdbx_description
1 polymer ?
#
loop_
_entity_poly.entity_id
_entity_poly.type
_entity_poly.pdbx_seq_one_letter_code
_entity_poly.pdbx_strand_id
1 'polypeptide(L)'
;MLGSITLIISILESVVMKKNLVKFLVFFGLIFGFYESVYAKSEVNVYSYRQPILINPFFEEFTKLTGIEVNVLHAKKGLLERVLAEGNNTQADLILTVDIARLSQFVQNDLLMEINSNTLTQNIPSYLRDSNNKWFALSKRARVLAVSKERVAQDSIKNIEDLADSKWKGKICTRPGSHDYNRSLLASIIAANGEAKAEEWASNLVANLARKPEGNDRAQAKAIHEGVCDIAVMNTYYFGKMKFNEKNPEQKEWAKSINIVFTNQDNRGNHINVAGGGVVKYAKNKANAIALLEFLTQSDAQTLYATMNYEYPVNPSVSPSKELSSWGEFKEDKLPVERLAELAPTAQKIIDRVGW
;
A
#
# COMPACT_ATOMS: atom_id res chain seq x y z
N MET A 1 -16.32 -91.26 26.95
CA MET A 1 -16.18 -89.99 27.71
C MET A 1 -15.01 -89.07 27.31
N LEU A 2 -14.00 -89.48 26.57
CA LEU A 2 -12.86 -88.63 26.18
C LEU A 2 -13.14 -87.78 24.98
N GLY A 3 -14.05 -88.15 24.07
CA GLY A 3 -14.31 -87.30 22.84
C GLY A 3 -15.07 -86.03 23.07
N SER A 4 -15.88 -85.92 24.14
CA SER A 4 -16.69 -84.70 24.42
C SER A 4 -15.87 -83.57 25.06
N ILE A 5 -14.77 -83.89 25.75
CA ILE A 5 -13.95 -82.87 26.43
C ILE A 5 -13.03 -82.19 25.42
N THR A 6 -12.51 -82.88 24.41
CA THR A 6 -11.66 -82.29 23.36
C THR A 6 -12.43 -81.35 22.47
N LEU A 7 -13.72 -81.63 22.20
CA LEU A 7 -14.57 -80.73 21.40
C LEU A 7 -14.91 -79.41 22.14
N ILE A 8 -15.12 -79.54 23.48
CA ILE A 8 -15.42 -78.31 24.29
C ILE A 8 -14.18 -77.41 24.42
N ILE A 9 -12.98 -77.99 24.58
CA ILE A 9 -11.74 -77.18 24.65
C ILE A 9 -11.45 -76.48 23.32
N SER A 10 -11.63 -77.13 22.17
CA SER A 10 -11.49 -76.48 20.84
C SER A 10 -12.46 -75.39 20.60
N ILE A 11 -13.71 -75.52 21.06
CA ILE A 11 -14.72 -74.40 20.93
C ILE A 11 -14.38 -73.24 21.84
N LEU A 12 -13.92 -73.51 23.08
CA LEU A 12 -13.50 -72.46 24.00
C LEU A 12 -12.27 -71.68 23.50
N GLU A 13 -11.26 -72.37 22.97
CA GLU A 13 -10.09 -71.64 22.36
C GLU A 13 -10.46 -70.81 21.16
N SER A 14 -11.36 -71.29 20.30
CA SER A 14 -11.82 -70.47 19.14
C SER A 14 -12.63 -69.24 19.53
N VAL A 15 -13.42 -69.32 20.62
CA VAL A 15 -14.19 -68.17 21.14
C VAL A 15 -13.29 -67.14 21.82
N VAL A 16 -12.26 -67.59 22.57
CA VAL A 16 -11.30 -66.67 23.22
C VAL A 16 -10.41 -66.00 22.18
N MET A 17 -9.95 -66.72 21.15
CA MET A 17 -9.18 -66.17 20.04
C MET A 17 -10.00 -65.10 19.25
N LYS A 18 -11.28 -65.39 18.96
CA LYS A 18 -12.16 -64.41 18.29
C LYS A 18 -12.42 -63.16 19.15
N LYS A 19 -12.63 -63.29 20.46
CA LYS A 19 -12.77 -62.16 21.38
C LYS A 19 -11.50 -61.30 21.48
N ASN A 20 -10.32 -61.90 21.44
CA ASN A 20 -9.06 -61.19 21.50
C ASN A 20 -8.73 -60.53 20.15
N LEU A 21 -9.07 -61.17 19.02
CA LEU A 21 -8.93 -60.56 17.69
C LEU A 21 -9.85 -59.33 17.51
N VAL A 22 -11.09 -59.42 18.00
CA VAL A 22 -12.01 -58.29 17.97
C VAL A 22 -11.52 -57.13 18.85
N LYS A 23 -10.98 -57.42 20.05
CA LYS A 23 -10.38 -56.40 20.93
C LYS A 23 -9.14 -55.76 20.29
N PHE A 24 -8.30 -56.54 19.60
CA PHE A 24 -7.13 -56.04 18.91
C PHE A 24 -7.50 -55.18 17.70
N LEU A 25 -8.50 -55.57 16.93
CA LEU A 25 -9.03 -54.76 15.79
C LEU A 25 -9.71 -53.49 16.25
N VAL A 26 -10.45 -53.50 17.38
CA VAL A 26 -11.06 -52.28 17.94
C VAL A 26 -9.99 -51.36 18.52
N PHE A 27 -8.94 -51.88 19.16
CA PHE A 27 -7.83 -51.07 19.67
C PHE A 27 -6.96 -50.49 18.55
N PHE A 28 -6.74 -51.23 17.45
CA PHE A 28 -6.04 -50.76 16.27
C PHE A 28 -6.86 -49.72 15.46
N GLY A 29 -8.20 -49.89 15.39
CA GLY A 29 -9.12 -48.96 14.79
C GLY A 29 -9.23 -47.63 15.55
N LEU A 30 -9.09 -47.65 16.88
CA LEU A 30 -9.05 -46.45 17.73
C LEU A 30 -7.72 -45.69 17.62
N ILE A 31 -6.60 -46.35 17.28
CA ILE A 31 -5.32 -45.67 17.05
C ILE A 31 -5.25 -45.05 15.64
N PHE A 32 -5.90 -45.66 14.63
CA PHE A 32 -5.96 -45.09 13.27
C PHE A 32 -7.05 -44.03 13.07
N GLY A 33 -8.02 -43.95 13.98
CA GLY A 33 -9.15 -42.99 13.89
C GLY A 33 -8.85 -41.56 14.39
N PHE A 34 -7.65 -41.26 14.92
CA PHE A 34 -7.27 -39.96 15.47
C PHE A 34 -6.06 -39.30 14.82
N TYR A 35 -5.66 -39.72 13.61
CA TYR A 35 -4.85 -38.84 12.74
C TYR A 35 -5.74 -38.01 11.85
N GLU A 36 -6.69 -37.28 12.40
CA GLU A 36 -6.98 -35.98 11.84
C GLU A 36 -5.72 -35.15 12.07
N SER A 37 -4.88 -35.10 11.05
CA SER A 37 -3.85 -34.08 10.96
C SER A 37 -4.59 -32.75 11.11
N VAL A 38 -4.53 -32.19 12.31
CA VAL A 38 -4.80 -30.76 12.49
C VAL A 38 -3.71 -30.06 11.66
N TYR A 39 -3.94 -29.95 10.35
CA TYR A 39 -3.18 -29.03 9.55
C TYR A 39 -3.45 -27.68 10.17
N ALA A 40 -2.51 -27.18 10.94
CA ALA A 40 -2.55 -25.79 11.37
C ALA A 40 -2.81 -24.97 10.09
N LYS A 41 -3.97 -24.31 10.05
CA LYS A 41 -4.38 -23.52 8.89
C LYS A 41 -3.25 -22.54 8.61
N SER A 42 -2.66 -22.64 7.41
CA SER A 42 -1.60 -21.72 7.05
C SER A 42 -2.19 -20.33 6.92
N GLU A 43 -1.69 -19.38 7.67
CA GLU A 43 -2.25 -18.03 7.72
C GLU A 43 -1.17 -16.94 7.72
N VAL A 44 -1.58 -15.71 7.43
CA VAL A 44 -0.79 -14.49 7.59
C VAL A 44 -1.66 -13.38 8.15
N ASN A 45 -1.17 -12.70 9.19
CA ASN A 45 -1.89 -11.62 9.87
C ASN A 45 -1.35 -10.27 9.41
N VAL A 46 -2.19 -9.49 8.75
CA VAL A 46 -1.84 -8.21 8.12
C VAL A 46 -2.44 -7.05 8.91
N TYR A 47 -1.61 -6.11 9.36
CA TYR A 47 -2.06 -4.81 9.87
C TYR A 47 -1.97 -3.79 8.75
N SER A 48 -3.11 -3.24 8.33
CA SER A 48 -3.21 -2.44 7.10
C SER A 48 -3.81 -1.06 7.34
N TYR A 49 -3.08 -0.02 6.92
CA TYR A 49 -3.61 1.32 6.76
C TYR A 49 -4.37 1.50 5.43
N ARG A 50 -4.34 0.51 4.56
CA ARG A 50 -5.02 0.54 3.27
C ARG A 50 -6.51 0.24 3.45
N GLN A 51 -7.37 0.92 2.70
CA GLN A 51 -8.80 0.66 2.75
C GLN A 51 -9.11 -0.75 2.23
N PRO A 52 -10.05 -1.49 2.86
CA PRO A 52 -10.39 -2.86 2.48
C PRO A 52 -10.67 -3.03 0.98
N ILE A 53 -11.48 -2.15 0.40
CA ILE A 53 -11.85 -2.20 -1.04
C ILE A 53 -10.64 -2.14 -1.99
N LEU A 54 -9.50 -1.63 -1.53
CA LEU A 54 -8.30 -1.45 -2.36
C LEU A 54 -7.32 -2.61 -2.26
N ILE A 55 -7.49 -3.51 -1.27
CA ILE A 55 -6.50 -4.56 -1.00
C ILE A 55 -7.11 -5.95 -0.82
N ASN A 56 -8.37 -6.07 -0.35
CA ASN A 56 -8.99 -7.38 -0.14
C ASN A 56 -9.03 -8.25 -1.42
N PRO A 57 -9.30 -7.73 -2.64
CA PRO A 57 -9.25 -8.55 -3.85
C PRO A 57 -7.90 -9.23 -4.09
N PHE A 58 -6.80 -8.60 -3.66
CA PHE A 58 -5.46 -9.20 -3.74
C PHE A 58 -5.29 -10.34 -2.74
N PHE A 59 -5.84 -10.19 -1.54
CA PHE A 59 -5.77 -11.21 -0.50
C PHE A 59 -6.62 -12.44 -0.85
N GLU A 60 -7.79 -12.21 -1.43
CA GLU A 60 -8.66 -13.27 -1.94
C GLU A 60 -7.96 -14.09 -3.04
N GLU A 61 -7.31 -13.43 -3.98
CA GLU A 61 -6.56 -14.11 -5.04
C GLU A 61 -5.32 -14.83 -4.48
N PHE A 62 -4.58 -14.22 -3.55
CA PHE A 62 -3.46 -14.88 -2.86
C PHE A 62 -3.90 -16.15 -2.14
N THR A 63 -4.99 -16.07 -1.37
CA THR A 63 -5.54 -17.24 -0.65
C THR A 63 -5.97 -18.33 -1.62
N LYS A 64 -6.64 -17.96 -2.72
CA LYS A 64 -7.05 -18.91 -3.76
C LYS A 64 -5.87 -19.65 -4.39
N LEU A 65 -4.76 -18.96 -4.64
CA LEU A 65 -3.57 -19.52 -5.30
C LEU A 65 -2.71 -20.36 -4.35
N THR A 66 -2.63 -19.97 -3.07
CA THR A 66 -1.67 -20.55 -2.13
C THR A 66 -2.29 -21.42 -1.03
N GLY A 67 -3.60 -21.27 -0.79
CA GLY A 67 -4.27 -21.86 0.38
C GLY A 67 -3.94 -21.16 1.70
N ILE A 68 -3.12 -20.09 1.70
CA ILE A 68 -2.76 -19.32 2.89
C ILE A 68 -3.90 -18.30 3.17
N GLU A 69 -4.50 -18.37 4.36
CA GLU A 69 -5.53 -17.42 4.76
C GLU A 69 -4.92 -16.08 5.17
N VAL A 70 -5.54 -14.98 4.72
CA VAL A 70 -5.09 -13.61 5.07
C VAL A 70 -6.06 -13.01 6.07
N ASN A 71 -5.63 -12.87 7.32
CA ASN A 71 -6.36 -12.19 8.37
C ASN A 71 -5.96 -10.73 8.40
N VAL A 72 -6.92 -9.79 8.33
CA VAL A 72 -6.60 -8.38 8.18
C VAL A 72 -7.20 -7.52 9.27
N LEU A 73 -6.35 -6.74 9.94
CA LEU A 73 -6.74 -5.64 10.78
C LEU A 73 -6.62 -4.33 10.03
N HIS A 74 -7.73 -3.73 9.65
CA HIS A 74 -7.76 -2.42 9.00
C HIS A 74 -7.89 -1.29 10.03
N ALA A 75 -7.02 -0.26 9.93
CA ALA A 75 -7.15 0.95 10.73
C ALA A 75 -6.68 2.18 9.95
N LYS A 76 -7.29 3.33 10.24
CA LYS A 76 -6.87 4.63 9.66
C LYS A 76 -5.65 5.21 10.38
N LYS A 77 -5.46 4.87 11.67
CA LYS A 77 -4.40 5.35 12.57
C LYS A 77 -4.18 4.34 13.70
N GLY A 78 -3.08 4.45 14.43
CA GLY A 78 -2.85 3.71 15.67
C GLY A 78 -2.22 2.33 15.49
N LEU A 79 -1.84 1.90 14.27
CA LEU A 79 -1.21 0.58 14.08
C LEU A 79 0.25 0.55 14.56
N LEU A 80 0.97 1.66 14.46
CA LEU A 80 2.33 1.77 15.01
C LEU A 80 2.32 1.60 16.52
N GLU A 81 1.48 2.39 17.20
CA GLU A 81 1.31 2.37 18.66
C GLU A 81 0.86 1.00 19.14
N ARG A 82 0.00 0.34 18.37
CA ARG A 82 -0.46 -1.01 18.65
C ARG A 82 0.68 -2.02 18.58
N VAL A 83 1.47 -2.04 17.51
CA VAL A 83 2.61 -2.98 17.37
C VAL A 83 3.66 -2.71 18.47
N LEU A 84 3.91 -1.43 18.83
CA LEU A 84 4.78 -1.06 19.94
C LEU A 84 4.27 -1.62 21.27
N ALA A 85 2.97 -1.48 21.54
CA ALA A 85 2.35 -1.98 22.78
C ALA A 85 2.31 -3.52 22.85
N GLU A 86 2.08 -4.19 21.73
CA GLU A 86 2.09 -5.65 21.62
C GLU A 86 3.51 -6.23 21.76
N GLY A 87 4.54 -5.50 21.34
CA GLY A 87 5.95 -5.90 21.43
C GLY A 87 6.21 -7.26 20.80
N ASN A 88 6.89 -8.15 21.53
CA ASN A 88 7.21 -9.51 21.06
C ASN A 88 5.98 -10.42 20.92
N ASN A 89 4.84 -10.01 21.49
CA ASN A 89 3.58 -10.76 21.46
C ASN A 89 2.65 -10.28 20.33
N THR A 90 3.13 -9.41 19.46
CA THR A 90 2.32 -8.90 18.33
C THR A 90 1.72 -10.05 17.52
N GLN A 91 0.50 -9.83 17.06
CA GLN A 91 -0.16 -10.76 16.13
C GLN A 91 0.14 -10.38 14.68
N ALA A 92 0.70 -9.19 14.42
CA ALA A 92 1.02 -8.75 13.07
C ALA A 92 2.20 -9.52 12.50
N ASP A 93 2.01 -10.09 11.30
CA ASP A 93 3.10 -10.66 10.51
C ASP A 93 3.58 -9.65 9.45
N LEU A 94 2.66 -8.89 8.88
CA LEU A 94 2.90 -7.94 7.82
C LEU A 94 2.25 -6.58 8.12
N ILE A 95 2.99 -5.51 7.91
CA ILE A 95 2.46 -4.14 7.89
C ILE A 95 2.28 -3.68 6.45
N LEU A 96 1.09 -3.13 6.13
CA LEU A 96 0.84 -2.45 4.86
C LEU A 96 0.48 -0.98 5.10
N THR A 97 1.19 -0.09 4.42
CA THR A 97 0.96 1.36 4.52
C THR A 97 0.59 1.97 3.16
N VAL A 98 0.01 3.16 3.22
CA VAL A 98 -0.37 3.94 2.03
C VAL A 98 0.64 5.05 1.71
N ASP A 99 1.69 5.19 2.52
CA ASP A 99 2.67 6.27 2.39
C ASP A 99 4.00 5.86 3.02
N ILE A 100 5.12 6.29 2.41
CA ILE A 100 6.46 5.97 2.88
C ILE A 100 6.74 6.54 4.27
N ALA A 101 6.22 7.73 4.60
CA ALA A 101 6.45 8.34 5.90
C ALA A 101 5.90 7.50 7.06
N ARG A 102 4.78 6.80 6.83
CA ARG A 102 4.24 5.85 7.82
C ARG A 102 5.08 4.58 7.92
N LEU A 103 5.55 4.07 6.79
CA LEU A 103 6.34 2.84 6.77
C LEU A 103 7.69 3.05 7.45
N SER A 104 8.33 4.20 7.21
CA SER A 104 9.61 4.53 7.85
C SER A 104 9.53 4.65 9.38
N GLN A 105 8.37 5.00 9.95
CA GLN A 105 8.19 5.00 11.41
C GLN A 105 8.35 3.60 12.00
N PHE A 106 7.93 2.55 11.30
CA PHE A 106 8.17 1.18 11.74
C PHE A 106 9.66 0.81 11.68
N VAL A 107 10.38 1.29 10.66
CA VAL A 107 11.84 1.09 10.56
C VAL A 107 12.57 1.82 11.70
N GLN A 108 12.24 3.09 11.96
CA GLN A 108 12.83 3.92 13.01
C GLN A 108 12.64 3.34 14.42
N ASN A 109 11.55 2.61 14.63
CA ASN A 109 11.26 1.91 15.89
C ASN A 109 11.75 0.44 15.90
N ASP A 110 12.56 0.02 14.91
CA ASP A 110 13.12 -1.33 14.79
C ASP A 110 12.06 -2.45 14.81
N LEU A 111 10.90 -2.18 14.22
CA LEU A 111 9.76 -3.11 14.20
C LEU A 111 9.70 -4.00 12.96
N LEU A 112 10.51 -3.73 11.93
CA LEU A 112 10.57 -4.52 10.70
C LEU A 112 11.87 -5.32 10.62
N MET A 113 11.78 -6.53 10.09
CA MET A 113 12.95 -7.37 9.82
C MET A 113 13.50 -7.13 8.42
N GLU A 114 14.78 -7.41 8.22
CA GLU A 114 15.38 -7.52 6.90
C GLU A 114 14.82 -8.74 6.17
N ILE A 115 14.50 -8.57 4.88
CA ILE A 115 13.94 -9.61 4.03
C ILE A 115 14.95 -9.96 2.94
N ASN A 116 15.42 -11.19 2.95
CA ASN A 116 16.29 -11.72 1.90
C ASN A 116 15.43 -12.48 0.87
N SER A 117 14.99 -11.77 -0.17
CA SER A 117 14.19 -12.30 -1.27
C SER A 117 14.71 -11.80 -2.62
N ASN A 118 15.13 -12.73 -3.47
CA ASN A 118 15.50 -12.43 -4.85
C ASN A 118 14.31 -11.91 -5.66
N THR A 119 13.12 -12.46 -5.46
CA THR A 119 11.89 -12.02 -6.13
C THR A 119 11.62 -10.55 -5.85
N LEU A 120 11.63 -10.13 -4.58
CA LEU A 120 11.39 -8.74 -4.21
C LEU A 120 12.47 -7.79 -4.75
N THR A 121 13.73 -8.20 -4.69
CA THR A 121 14.85 -7.35 -5.17
C THR A 121 14.91 -7.24 -6.69
N GLN A 122 14.45 -8.24 -7.43
CA GLN A 122 14.31 -8.20 -8.89
C GLN A 122 13.10 -7.38 -9.34
N ASN A 123 11.97 -7.52 -8.64
CA ASN A 123 10.72 -6.85 -9.00
C ASN A 123 10.68 -5.38 -8.58
N ILE A 124 11.46 -4.97 -7.57
CA ILE A 124 11.39 -3.61 -7.03
C ILE A 124 12.74 -2.89 -7.18
N PRO A 125 12.80 -1.82 -7.97
CA PRO A 125 14.00 -0.98 -8.11
C PRO A 125 14.50 -0.45 -6.77
N SER A 126 15.82 -0.26 -6.63
CA SER A 126 16.47 0.12 -5.37
C SER A 126 15.95 1.42 -4.75
N TYR A 127 15.54 2.41 -5.57
CA TYR A 127 14.99 3.68 -5.09
C TYR A 127 13.54 3.56 -4.55
N LEU A 128 12.90 2.39 -4.74
CA LEU A 128 11.55 2.07 -4.26
C LEU A 128 11.52 1.04 -3.12
N ARG A 129 12.64 0.78 -2.48
CA ARG A 129 12.73 -0.12 -1.33
C ARG A 129 13.71 0.42 -0.28
N ASP A 130 13.63 -0.13 0.91
CA ASP A 130 14.57 0.15 1.99
C ASP A 130 16.00 -0.27 1.63
N SER A 131 16.99 0.54 1.98
CA SER A 131 18.41 0.26 1.72
C SER A 131 18.89 -1.05 2.35
N ASN A 132 18.27 -1.47 3.47
CA ASN A 132 18.50 -2.75 4.15
C ASN A 132 17.38 -3.77 3.91
N ASN A 133 16.55 -3.58 2.88
CA ASN A 133 15.46 -4.47 2.52
C ASN A 133 14.43 -4.73 3.66
N LYS A 134 14.20 -3.79 4.56
CA LYS A 134 13.20 -3.92 5.62
C LYS A 134 11.78 -3.66 5.14
N TRP A 135 11.62 -2.94 4.02
CA TRP A 135 10.33 -2.71 3.36
C TRP A 135 10.48 -2.61 1.84
N PHE A 136 9.38 -2.83 1.14
CA PHE A 136 9.27 -2.78 -0.31
C PHE A 136 8.03 -2.00 -0.73
N ALA A 137 8.15 -1.16 -1.77
CA ALA A 137 7.01 -0.55 -2.41
C ALA A 137 6.17 -1.61 -3.14
N LEU A 138 4.84 -1.42 -3.12
CA LEU A 138 3.87 -2.32 -3.76
C LEU A 138 3.09 -1.65 -4.88
N SER A 139 2.95 -0.33 -4.82
CA SER A 139 2.41 0.50 -5.88
C SER A 139 2.94 1.92 -5.74
N LYS A 140 2.92 2.68 -6.83
CA LYS A 140 3.32 4.08 -6.83
C LYS A 140 2.23 4.98 -7.40
N ARG A 141 2.24 6.25 -6.99
CA ARG A 141 1.38 7.31 -7.51
C ARG A 141 2.19 8.56 -7.76
N ALA A 142 1.84 9.28 -8.80
CA ALA A 142 2.38 10.61 -9.06
C ALA A 142 1.54 11.66 -8.32
N ARG A 143 2.21 12.69 -7.78
CA ARG A 143 1.57 13.89 -7.29
C ARG A 143 1.66 14.95 -8.37
N VAL A 144 0.53 15.25 -8.97
CA VAL A 144 0.41 16.02 -10.21
C VAL A 144 -0.33 17.34 -9.97
N LEU A 145 -0.29 18.22 -10.95
CA LEU A 145 -1.22 19.33 -11.00
C LEU A 145 -2.48 18.93 -11.76
N ALA A 146 -3.63 19.20 -11.16
CA ALA A 146 -4.90 19.28 -11.85
C ALA A 146 -5.10 20.74 -12.28
N VAL A 147 -5.28 20.98 -13.56
CA VAL A 147 -5.48 22.32 -14.10
C VAL A 147 -6.82 22.43 -14.81
N SER A 148 -7.49 23.56 -14.69
CA SER A 148 -8.73 23.83 -15.41
C SER A 148 -8.50 23.76 -16.91
N LYS A 149 -9.28 22.95 -17.62
CA LYS A 149 -9.21 22.86 -19.09
C LYS A 149 -9.51 24.18 -19.80
N GLU A 150 -10.37 24.99 -19.20
CA GLU A 150 -10.88 26.23 -19.84
C GLU A 150 -10.06 27.46 -19.46
N ARG A 151 -9.49 27.50 -18.22
CA ARG A 151 -8.91 28.72 -17.66
C ARG A 151 -7.37 28.68 -17.55
N VAL A 152 -6.74 27.52 -17.77
CA VAL A 152 -5.28 27.37 -17.75
C VAL A 152 -4.81 26.91 -19.13
N ALA A 153 -4.03 27.76 -19.80
CA ALA A 153 -3.46 27.40 -21.09
C ALA A 153 -2.50 26.20 -20.96
N GLN A 154 -2.55 25.32 -21.95
CA GLN A 154 -1.62 24.22 -22.04
C GLN A 154 -0.19 24.77 -22.01
N ASP A 155 0.72 24.05 -21.34
CA ASP A 155 2.13 24.42 -21.19
C ASP A 155 2.43 25.72 -20.39
N SER A 156 1.43 26.35 -19.79
CA SER A 156 1.64 27.55 -18.97
C SER A 156 2.28 27.26 -17.61
N ILE A 157 2.30 25.97 -17.20
CA ILE A 157 2.90 25.48 -15.97
C ILE A 157 3.60 24.14 -16.25
N LYS A 158 4.89 24.07 -15.94
CA LYS A 158 5.72 22.89 -16.24
C LYS A 158 6.34 22.25 -15.01
N ASN A 159 6.67 23.04 -14.02
CA ASN A 159 7.33 22.58 -12.80
C ASN A 159 6.43 22.76 -11.59
N ILE A 160 6.61 21.94 -10.57
CA ILE A 160 5.92 22.13 -9.30
C ILE A 160 6.33 23.47 -8.65
N GLU A 161 7.54 23.92 -8.93
CA GLU A 161 8.09 25.18 -8.47
C GLU A 161 7.34 26.39 -9.05
N ASP A 162 6.76 26.27 -10.24
CA ASP A 162 6.00 27.34 -10.91
C ASP A 162 4.73 27.76 -10.12
N LEU A 163 4.26 26.94 -9.17
CA LEU A 163 3.17 27.30 -8.26
C LEU A 163 3.48 28.52 -7.37
N ALA A 164 4.75 28.84 -7.21
CA ALA A 164 5.22 30.01 -6.45
C ALA A 164 5.16 31.32 -7.27
N ASP A 165 4.93 31.26 -8.58
CA ASP A 165 4.83 32.45 -9.43
C ASP A 165 3.57 33.26 -9.08
N SER A 166 3.73 34.57 -8.87
CA SER A 166 2.66 35.50 -8.50
C SER A 166 1.53 35.61 -9.54
N LYS A 167 1.74 35.20 -10.79
CA LYS A 167 0.68 35.10 -11.81
C LYS A 167 -0.46 34.15 -11.40
N TRP A 168 -0.21 33.25 -10.45
CA TRP A 168 -1.18 32.32 -9.92
C TRP A 168 -1.87 32.78 -8.64
N LYS A 169 -1.70 34.04 -8.25
CA LYS A 169 -2.33 34.62 -7.05
C LYS A 169 -3.84 34.43 -7.06
N GLY A 170 -4.37 33.82 -6.02
CA GLY A 170 -5.80 33.52 -5.88
C GLY A 170 -6.31 32.42 -6.81
N LYS A 171 -5.43 31.57 -7.40
CA LYS A 171 -5.81 30.56 -8.38
C LYS A 171 -5.50 29.14 -7.96
N ILE A 172 -4.87 28.92 -6.81
CA ILE A 172 -4.43 27.59 -6.38
C ILE A 172 -5.29 27.08 -5.24
N CYS A 173 -5.68 25.80 -5.32
CA CYS A 173 -6.29 25.05 -4.22
C CYS A 173 -5.40 23.88 -3.79
N THR A 174 -5.28 23.67 -2.48
CA THR A 174 -4.62 22.50 -1.93
C THR A 174 -5.39 21.94 -0.73
N ARG A 175 -5.18 20.67 -0.44
CA ARG A 175 -5.47 20.14 0.88
C ARG A 175 -4.46 20.70 1.90
N PRO A 176 -4.68 20.54 3.24
CA PRO A 176 -3.74 21.01 4.24
C PRO A 176 -2.31 20.53 3.99
N GLY A 177 -1.34 21.40 4.14
CA GLY A 177 0.09 21.10 3.99
C GLY A 177 0.57 20.01 4.93
N SER A 178 0.03 19.97 6.16
CA SER A 178 0.31 18.95 7.19
C SER A 178 -0.13 17.53 6.82
N HIS A 179 -0.92 17.35 5.75
CA HIS A 179 -1.28 16.02 5.28
C HIS A 179 -0.07 15.31 4.66
N ASP A 180 0.09 14.01 4.94
CA ASP A 180 1.22 13.18 4.51
C ASP A 180 1.65 13.42 3.06
N TYR A 181 0.68 13.60 2.12
CA TYR A 181 0.99 13.77 0.69
C TYR A 181 1.66 15.11 0.38
N ASN A 182 1.24 16.22 1.01
CA ASN A 182 1.85 17.53 0.80
C ASN A 182 3.16 17.65 1.56
N ARG A 183 3.25 17.03 2.76
CA ARG A 183 4.49 16.95 3.50
C ARG A 183 5.57 16.19 2.72
N SER A 184 5.23 15.06 2.09
CA SER A 184 6.14 14.33 1.21
C SER A 184 6.51 15.11 -0.05
N LEU A 185 5.58 15.86 -0.65
CA LEU A 185 5.88 16.75 -1.76
C LEU A 185 6.89 17.82 -1.36
N LEU A 186 6.66 18.51 -0.23
CA LEU A 186 7.61 19.50 0.27
C LEU A 186 8.96 18.89 0.61
N ALA A 187 8.99 17.68 1.18
CA ALA A 187 10.23 16.92 1.39
C ALA A 187 11.00 16.69 0.09
N SER A 188 10.34 16.41 -1.03
CA SER A 188 10.98 16.26 -2.34
C SER A 188 11.56 17.59 -2.86
N ILE A 189 10.91 18.70 -2.58
CA ILE A 189 11.40 20.04 -2.94
C ILE A 189 12.61 20.40 -2.08
N ILE A 190 12.59 20.08 -0.78
CA ILE A 190 13.76 20.25 0.10
C ILE A 190 14.96 19.44 -0.42
N ALA A 191 14.74 18.18 -0.81
CA ALA A 191 15.80 17.34 -1.35
C ALA A 191 16.42 17.91 -2.63
N ALA A 192 15.60 18.51 -3.49
CA ALA A 192 16.05 19.06 -4.77
C ALA A 192 16.69 20.45 -4.65
N ASN A 193 16.14 21.32 -3.82
CA ASN A 193 16.41 22.76 -3.84
C ASN A 193 17.04 23.27 -2.53
N GLY A 194 17.07 22.45 -1.48
CA GLY A 194 17.47 22.85 -0.12
C GLY A 194 16.33 23.50 0.67
N GLU A 195 16.51 23.55 2.02
CA GLU A 195 15.48 23.98 2.96
C GLU A 195 15.02 25.43 2.72
N ALA A 196 15.96 26.37 2.55
CA ALA A 196 15.62 27.79 2.39
C ALA A 196 14.76 28.07 1.16
N LYS A 197 15.12 27.49 0.00
CA LYS A 197 14.33 27.65 -1.24
C LYS A 197 12.98 26.92 -1.17
N ALA A 198 12.92 25.80 -0.47
CA ALA A 198 11.66 25.08 -0.27
C ALA A 198 10.72 25.85 0.64
N GLU A 199 11.23 26.57 1.66
CA GLU A 199 10.43 27.44 2.51
C GLU A 199 9.93 28.68 1.76
N GLU A 200 10.78 29.31 0.95
CA GLU A 200 10.39 30.41 0.07
C GLU A 200 9.28 29.97 -0.90
N TRP A 201 9.45 28.81 -1.55
CA TRP A 201 8.45 28.22 -2.43
C TRP A 201 7.11 27.99 -1.68
N ALA A 202 7.15 27.41 -0.50
CA ALA A 202 5.95 27.13 0.30
C ALA A 202 5.23 28.41 0.72
N SER A 203 5.99 29.45 1.10
CA SER A 203 5.44 30.78 1.44
C SER A 203 4.73 31.42 0.23
N ASN A 204 5.36 31.39 -0.94
CA ASN A 204 4.77 31.92 -2.17
C ASN A 204 3.57 31.10 -2.65
N LEU A 205 3.60 29.76 -2.51
CA LEU A 205 2.44 28.91 -2.75
C LEU A 205 1.25 29.33 -1.86
N VAL A 206 1.49 29.54 -0.56
CA VAL A 206 0.43 29.97 0.39
C VAL A 206 -0.13 31.32 -0.02
N ALA A 207 0.72 32.27 -0.45
CA ALA A 207 0.28 33.58 -0.94
C ALA A 207 -0.57 33.50 -2.22
N ASN A 208 -0.45 32.41 -2.99
CA ASN A 208 -1.19 32.19 -4.23
C ASN A 208 -2.48 31.37 -4.04
N LEU A 209 -2.80 30.93 -2.81
CA LEU A 209 -4.01 30.15 -2.56
C LEU A 209 -5.28 30.97 -2.77
N ALA A 210 -6.27 30.35 -3.43
CA ALA A 210 -7.60 30.90 -3.62
C ALA A 210 -8.47 30.86 -2.35
N ARG A 211 -8.18 29.90 -1.48
CA ARG A 211 -8.87 29.65 -0.20
C ARG A 211 -7.94 29.00 0.80
N LYS A 212 -8.35 28.92 2.06
CA LYS A 212 -7.64 28.14 3.07
C LYS A 212 -7.53 26.67 2.64
N PRO A 213 -6.39 26.01 2.88
CA PRO A 213 -6.24 24.59 2.58
C PRO A 213 -7.29 23.74 3.31
N GLU A 214 -8.05 22.94 2.57
CA GLU A 214 -9.13 22.12 3.13
C GLU A 214 -9.44 20.90 2.27
N GLY A 215 -10.20 19.96 2.83
CA GLY A 215 -10.72 18.83 2.10
C GLY A 215 -9.66 17.81 1.65
N ASN A 216 -10.04 16.93 0.76
CA ASN A 216 -9.18 15.94 0.12
C ASN A 216 -8.93 16.27 -1.35
N ASP A 217 -8.20 15.44 -2.08
CA ASP A 217 -7.84 15.69 -3.48
C ASP A 217 -9.07 15.77 -4.41
N ARG A 218 -10.18 15.05 -4.12
CA ARG A 218 -11.45 15.20 -4.87
C ARG A 218 -12.09 16.58 -4.64
N ALA A 219 -12.00 17.09 -3.41
CA ALA A 219 -12.50 18.43 -3.10
C ALA A 219 -11.72 19.53 -3.83
N GLN A 220 -10.44 19.28 -4.19
CA GLN A 220 -9.67 20.20 -5.01
C GLN A 220 -10.16 20.16 -6.48
N ALA A 221 -10.40 18.98 -7.04
CA ALA A 221 -10.97 18.86 -8.40
C ALA A 221 -12.38 19.50 -8.49
N LYS A 222 -13.21 19.29 -7.43
CA LYS A 222 -14.50 19.97 -7.30
C LYS A 222 -14.35 21.50 -7.31
N ALA A 223 -13.40 22.03 -6.56
CA ALA A 223 -13.15 23.48 -6.50
C ALA A 223 -12.73 24.07 -7.86
N ILE A 224 -11.97 23.34 -8.67
CA ILE A 224 -11.67 23.73 -10.05
C ILE A 224 -12.94 23.73 -10.90
N HIS A 225 -13.76 22.68 -10.81
CA HIS A 225 -15.02 22.58 -11.54
C HIS A 225 -15.97 23.76 -11.21
N GLU A 226 -16.04 24.14 -9.94
CA GLU A 226 -16.87 25.24 -9.45
C GLU A 226 -16.26 26.64 -9.68
N GLY A 227 -15.06 26.73 -10.26
CA GLY A 227 -14.41 28.01 -10.54
C GLY A 227 -13.78 28.73 -9.33
N VAL A 228 -13.66 28.02 -8.18
CA VAL A 228 -13.02 28.55 -6.96
C VAL A 228 -11.52 28.74 -7.16
N CYS A 229 -10.88 27.84 -7.92
CA CYS A 229 -9.48 27.93 -8.31
C CYS A 229 -9.27 27.35 -9.71
N ASP A 230 -8.09 27.59 -10.27
CA ASP A 230 -7.74 27.14 -11.61
C ASP A 230 -6.75 25.96 -11.61
N ILE A 231 -5.98 25.82 -10.52
CA ILE A 231 -4.93 24.82 -10.35
C ILE A 231 -5.08 24.18 -8.98
N ALA A 232 -4.84 22.86 -8.92
CA ALA A 232 -4.77 22.14 -7.66
C ALA A 232 -3.70 21.05 -7.69
N VAL A 233 -3.21 20.65 -6.51
CA VAL A 233 -2.28 19.54 -6.33
C VAL A 233 -3.05 18.30 -5.91
N MET A 234 -2.90 17.18 -6.65
CA MET A 234 -3.60 15.93 -6.36
C MET A 234 -2.78 14.69 -6.73
N ASN A 235 -3.14 13.54 -6.17
CA ASN A 235 -2.59 12.27 -6.61
C ASN A 235 -3.34 11.73 -7.83
N THR A 236 -2.62 11.13 -8.77
CA THR A 236 -3.16 10.61 -10.04
C THR A 236 -4.34 9.67 -9.87
N TYR A 237 -4.30 8.74 -8.93
CA TYR A 237 -5.36 7.75 -8.76
C TYR A 237 -6.75 8.35 -8.44
N TYR A 238 -6.80 9.56 -7.87
CA TYR A 238 -8.10 10.24 -7.66
C TYR A 238 -8.77 10.63 -8.97
N PHE A 239 -7.98 10.96 -9.99
CA PHE A 239 -8.53 11.25 -11.32
C PHE A 239 -9.27 10.04 -11.90
N GLY A 240 -8.63 8.87 -11.92
CA GLY A 240 -9.28 7.63 -12.38
C GLY A 240 -10.50 7.29 -11.54
N LYS A 241 -10.38 7.39 -10.20
CA LYS A 241 -11.51 7.11 -9.30
C LYS A 241 -12.68 8.06 -9.44
N MET A 242 -12.47 9.32 -9.82
CA MET A 242 -13.54 10.26 -10.15
C MET A 242 -14.15 9.95 -11.52
N LYS A 243 -13.31 9.73 -12.53
CA LYS A 243 -13.72 9.46 -13.91
C LYS A 243 -14.69 8.27 -14.02
N PHE A 244 -14.51 7.24 -13.18
CA PHE A 244 -15.31 6.01 -13.19
C PHE A 244 -16.18 5.84 -11.93
N ASN A 245 -16.54 6.92 -11.25
CA ASN A 245 -17.35 6.83 -10.03
C ASN A 245 -18.84 6.71 -10.34
N GLU A 246 -19.38 5.49 -10.25
CA GLU A 246 -20.81 5.25 -10.43
C GLU A 246 -21.64 5.59 -9.18
N LYS A 247 -21.03 5.58 -7.99
CA LYS A 247 -21.74 5.87 -6.72
C LYS A 247 -21.97 7.37 -6.52
N ASN A 248 -21.06 8.20 -7.06
CA ASN A 248 -21.14 9.66 -6.98
C ASN A 248 -20.85 10.22 -8.38
N PRO A 249 -21.83 10.19 -9.29
CA PRO A 249 -21.63 10.51 -10.71
C PRO A 249 -21.22 11.95 -10.97
N GLU A 250 -21.51 12.87 -10.06
CA GLU A 250 -21.04 14.27 -10.10
C GLU A 250 -19.51 14.38 -10.17
N GLN A 251 -18.77 13.39 -9.63
CA GLN A 251 -17.30 13.36 -9.69
C GLN A 251 -16.78 13.17 -11.11
N LYS A 252 -17.58 12.59 -12.00
CA LYS A 252 -17.23 12.47 -13.43
C LYS A 252 -17.13 13.84 -14.08
N GLU A 253 -18.01 14.76 -13.71
CA GLU A 253 -17.98 16.14 -14.23
C GLU A 253 -16.77 16.90 -13.70
N TRP A 254 -16.39 16.70 -12.41
CA TRP A 254 -15.16 17.28 -11.88
C TRP A 254 -13.92 16.76 -12.63
N ALA A 255 -13.86 15.47 -12.94
CA ALA A 255 -12.77 14.90 -13.71
C ALA A 255 -12.74 15.44 -15.17
N LYS A 256 -13.89 15.68 -15.79
CA LYS A 256 -13.98 16.26 -17.14
C LYS A 256 -13.46 17.70 -17.21
N SER A 257 -13.56 18.47 -16.11
CA SER A 257 -13.17 19.87 -16.05
C SER A 257 -11.67 20.10 -15.93
N ILE A 258 -10.88 19.05 -15.69
CA ILE A 258 -9.44 19.15 -15.42
C ILE A 258 -8.59 18.39 -16.43
N ASN A 259 -7.39 18.90 -16.67
CA ASN A 259 -6.27 18.16 -17.23
C ASN A 259 -5.28 17.80 -16.13
N ILE A 260 -4.56 16.70 -16.30
CA ILE A 260 -3.43 16.32 -15.45
C ILE A 260 -2.14 16.83 -16.10
N VAL A 261 -1.31 17.49 -15.30
CA VAL A 261 0.04 17.92 -15.70
C VAL A 261 1.06 17.21 -14.83
N PHE A 262 1.89 16.40 -15.45
CA PHE A 262 3.09 15.83 -14.83
C PHE A 262 4.19 16.89 -14.83
N THR A 263 4.68 17.24 -13.65
CA THR A 263 5.63 18.33 -13.47
C THR A 263 7.08 17.90 -13.66
N ASN A 264 7.99 18.87 -13.86
CA ASN A 264 9.44 18.68 -13.86
C ASN A 264 9.97 17.68 -14.91
N GLN A 265 9.31 17.58 -16.07
CA GLN A 265 9.67 16.58 -17.09
C GLN A 265 10.99 16.88 -17.77
N ASP A 266 11.37 18.16 -17.89
CA ASP A 266 12.64 18.62 -18.48
C ASP A 266 13.82 18.56 -17.49
N ASN A 267 13.56 18.23 -16.21
CA ASN A 267 14.60 18.18 -15.17
C ASN A 267 14.52 16.88 -14.34
N ARG A 268 14.22 16.92 -13.03
CA ARG A 268 14.28 15.76 -12.13
C ARG A 268 13.17 14.72 -12.34
N GLY A 269 12.06 15.08 -12.95
CA GLY A 269 10.87 14.24 -13.07
C GLY A 269 9.81 14.57 -12.02
N ASN A 270 8.62 14.00 -12.19
CA ASN A 270 7.48 14.23 -11.32
C ASN A 270 7.64 13.53 -9.97
N HIS A 271 7.29 14.23 -8.90
CA HIS A 271 7.27 13.63 -7.55
C HIS A 271 6.35 12.42 -7.50
N ILE A 272 6.88 11.32 -6.98
CA ILE A 272 6.14 10.08 -6.71
C ILE A 272 6.17 9.75 -5.23
N ASN A 273 5.21 8.95 -4.79
CA ASN A 273 5.21 8.31 -3.49
C ASN A 273 4.63 6.90 -3.60
N VAL A 274 4.81 6.07 -2.59
CA VAL A 274 4.51 4.64 -2.66
C VAL A 274 3.55 4.20 -1.56
N ALA A 275 2.74 3.18 -1.86
CA ALA A 275 2.23 2.27 -0.86
C ALA A 275 3.24 1.13 -0.73
N GLY A 276 3.45 0.63 0.47
CA GLY A 276 4.45 -0.41 0.69
C GLY A 276 4.14 -1.28 1.89
N GLY A 277 4.97 -2.29 2.09
CA GLY A 277 4.85 -3.21 3.20
C GLY A 277 6.20 -3.74 3.70
N GLY A 278 6.20 -4.24 4.93
CA GLY A 278 7.35 -4.85 5.57
C GLY A 278 6.91 -5.91 6.57
N VAL A 279 7.73 -6.95 6.73
CA VAL A 279 7.49 -8.04 7.67
C VAL A 279 7.88 -7.61 9.06
N VAL A 280 6.99 -7.84 10.04
CA VAL A 280 7.23 -7.47 11.43
C VAL A 280 8.35 -8.32 12.03
N LYS A 281 9.21 -7.72 12.82
CA LYS A 281 10.39 -8.38 13.42
C LYS A 281 10.02 -9.65 14.21
N TYR A 282 8.92 -9.60 14.94
CA TYR A 282 8.43 -10.69 15.78
C TYR A 282 7.26 -11.46 15.14
N ALA A 283 7.11 -11.38 13.82
CA ALA A 283 6.10 -12.12 13.06
C ALA A 283 6.18 -13.63 13.35
N LYS A 284 5.03 -14.25 13.55
CA LYS A 284 4.92 -15.71 13.76
C LYS A 284 4.92 -16.46 12.44
N ASN A 285 4.32 -15.87 11.40
CA ASN A 285 4.15 -16.46 10.08
C ASN A 285 5.05 -15.77 9.02
N LYS A 286 6.36 -15.61 9.33
CA LYS A 286 7.33 -14.87 8.49
C LYS A 286 7.36 -15.33 7.03
N ALA A 287 7.38 -16.65 6.80
CA ALA A 287 7.43 -17.21 5.45
C ALA A 287 6.17 -16.84 4.64
N ASN A 288 4.99 -16.92 5.26
CA ASN A 288 3.71 -16.55 4.62
C ASN A 288 3.64 -15.03 4.35
N ALA A 289 4.18 -14.21 5.26
CA ALA A 289 4.25 -12.76 5.08
C ALA A 289 5.18 -12.38 3.91
N ILE A 290 6.32 -13.03 3.76
CA ILE A 290 7.23 -12.85 2.61
C ILE A 290 6.55 -13.32 1.33
N ALA A 291 5.90 -14.49 1.32
CA ALA A 291 5.18 -15.00 0.16
C ALA A 291 4.07 -14.04 -0.29
N LEU A 292 3.34 -13.43 0.65
CA LEU A 292 2.34 -12.41 0.33
C LEU A 292 2.97 -11.15 -0.27
N LEU A 293 4.09 -10.66 0.28
CA LEU A 293 4.81 -9.52 -0.32
C LEU A 293 5.31 -9.85 -1.73
N GLU A 294 5.88 -11.03 -1.95
CA GLU A 294 6.33 -11.47 -3.27
C GLU A 294 5.17 -11.50 -4.26
N PHE A 295 4.03 -12.11 -3.88
CA PHE A 295 2.82 -12.13 -4.69
C PHE A 295 2.37 -10.72 -5.08
N LEU A 296 2.33 -9.77 -4.13
CA LEU A 296 1.91 -8.39 -4.38
C LEU A 296 2.82 -7.65 -5.37
N THR A 297 4.03 -8.15 -5.65
CA THR A 297 4.97 -7.61 -6.64
C THR A 297 4.97 -8.34 -7.99
N GLN A 298 4.24 -9.45 -8.11
CA GLN A 298 4.12 -10.21 -9.35
C GLN A 298 3.19 -9.53 -10.35
N SER A 299 3.29 -9.93 -11.62
CA SER A 299 2.60 -9.29 -12.75
C SER A 299 1.10 -9.15 -12.57
N ASP A 300 0.42 -10.19 -12.09
CA ASP A 300 -1.04 -10.20 -11.94
C ASP A 300 -1.49 -9.21 -10.86
N ALA A 301 -0.83 -9.21 -9.70
CA ALA A 301 -1.12 -8.26 -8.64
C ALA A 301 -0.79 -6.82 -9.07
N GLN A 302 0.33 -6.60 -9.78
CA GLN A 302 0.70 -5.29 -10.28
C GLN A 302 -0.29 -4.77 -11.36
N THR A 303 -0.83 -5.67 -12.18
CA THR A 303 -1.92 -5.34 -13.11
C THR A 303 -3.20 -4.95 -12.38
N LEU A 304 -3.55 -5.62 -11.27
CA LEU A 304 -4.67 -5.23 -10.42
C LEU A 304 -4.48 -3.84 -9.80
N TYR A 305 -3.28 -3.49 -9.31
CA TYR A 305 -2.99 -2.12 -8.85
C TYR A 305 -3.27 -1.08 -9.95
N ALA A 306 -2.85 -1.36 -11.18
CA ALA A 306 -3.00 -0.47 -12.31
C ALA A 306 -4.46 -0.32 -12.78
N THR A 307 -5.24 -1.39 -12.76
CA THR A 307 -6.61 -1.43 -13.30
C THR A 307 -7.67 -1.05 -12.28
N MET A 308 -7.59 -1.60 -11.05
CA MET A 308 -8.59 -1.37 -10.01
C MET A 308 -8.32 -0.12 -9.18
N ASN A 309 -7.05 0.13 -8.87
CA ASN A 309 -6.66 1.22 -7.99
C ASN A 309 -6.20 2.48 -8.72
N TYR A 310 -5.92 2.40 -10.02
CA TYR A 310 -5.31 3.48 -10.81
C TYR A 310 -3.97 3.92 -10.22
N GLU A 311 -3.20 2.98 -9.68
CA GLU A 311 -1.86 3.17 -9.17
C GLU A 311 -0.84 2.55 -10.13
N TYR A 312 0.30 3.21 -10.32
CA TYR A 312 1.32 2.71 -11.25
C TYR A 312 2.04 1.48 -10.67
N PRO A 313 2.32 0.47 -11.50
CA PRO A 313 3.14 -0.66 -11.11
C PRO A 313 4.53 -0.23 -10.63
N VAL A 314 5.05 -0.92 -9.62
CA VAL A 314 6.44 -0.77 -9.16
C VAL A 314 7.38 -1.75 -9.84
N ASN A 315 6.85 -2.89 -10.31
CA ASN A 315 7.59 -3.87 -11.06
C ASN A 315 7.83 -3.35 -12.50
N PRO A 316 9.08 -3.14 -12.93
CA PRO A 316 9.40 -2.57 -14.25
C PRO A 316 8.94 -3.43 -15.43
N SER A 317 8.71 -4.73 -15.22
CA SER A 317 8.24 -5.64 -16.28
C SER A 317 6.73 -5.52 -16.56
N VAL A 318 6.01 -4.76 -15.73
CA VAL A 318 4.55 -4.58 -15.86
C VAL A 318 4.22 -3.20 -16.37
N SER A 319 3.59 -3.13 -17.54
CA SER A 319 3.15 -1.87 -18.13
C SER A 319 1.97 -1.26 -17.36
N PRO A 320 1.83 0.06 -17.34
CA PRO A 320 0.63 0.74 -16.86
C PRO A 320 -0.61 0.25 -17.62
N SER A 321 -1.78 0.32 -16.99
CA SER A 321 -3.05 0.02 -17.67
C SER A 321 -3.32 1.00 -18.81
N LYS A 322 -4.21 0.63 -19.76
CA LYS A 322 -4.63 1.52 -20.85
C LYS A 322 -5.13 2.88 -20.33
N GLU A 323 -5.85 2.88 -19.20
CA GLU A 323 -6.32 4.12 -18.58
C GLU A 323 -5.15 4.96 -18.06
N LEU A 324 -4.20 4.37 -17.34
CA LEU A 324 -3.02 5.10 -16.86
C LEU A 324 -2.18 5.65 -18.01
N SER A 325 -1.98 4.87 -19.08
CA SER A 325 -1.26 5.29 -20.29
C SER A 325 -1.97 6.43 -21.01
N SER A 326 -3.31 6.50 -20.96
CA SER A 326 -4.08 7.58 -21.57
C SER A 326 -3.89 8.94 -20.92
N TRP A 327 -3.32 8.98 -19.69
CA TRP A 327 -3.00 10.23 -19.00
C TRP A 327 -1.66 10.83 -19.44
N GLY A 328 -0.91 10.13 -20.28
CA GLY A 328 0.43 10.48 -20.75
C GLY A 328 1.54 9.69 -20.04
N GLU A 329 2.64 9.56 -20.73
CA GLU A 329 3.88 9.06 -20.14
C GLU A 329 4.55 10.17 -19.33
N PHE A 330 5.26 9.79 -18.28
CA PHE A 330 6.01 10.76 -17.49
C PHE A 330 7.33 10.19 -16.97
N LYS A 331 8.30 11.07 -16.88
CA LYS A 331 9.53 10.83 -16.14
C LYS A 331 9.27 10.98 -14.66
N GLU A 332 9.51 9.94 -13.90
CA GLU A 332 9.41 9.99 -12.44
C GLU A 332 10.70 10.49 -11.80
N ASP A 333 10.57 11.23 -10.70
CA ASP A 333 11.70 11.58 -9.85
C ASP A 333 12.21 10.31 -9.16
N LYS A 334 13.47 9.94 -9.45
CA LYS A 334 14.14 8.77 -8.88
C LYS A 334 14.82 9.04 -7.54
N LEU A 335 14.42 10.12 -6.86
CA LEU A 335 14.82 10.31 -5.46
C LEU A 335 14.45 9.06 -4.65
N PRO A 336 15.40 8.43 -3.93
CA PRO A 336 15.06 7.33 -3.04
C PRO A 336 13.92 7.75 -2.11
N VAL A 337 12.80 7.01 -2.14
CA VAL A 337 11.59 7.43 -1.40
C VAL A 337 11.81 7.47 0.12
N GLU A 338 12.84 6.78 0.61
CA GLU A 338 13.31 6.87 2.00
C GLU A 338 13.68 8.30 2.39
N ARG A 339 14.30 9.08 1.46
CA ARG A 339 14.64 10.50 1.69
C ARG A 339 13.43 11.38 1.98
N LEU A 340 12.26 11.03 1.44
CA LEU A 340 11.01 11.75 1.73
C LEU A 340 10.64 11.61 3.22
N ALA A 341 10.85 10.43 3.80
CA ALA A 341 10.59 10.18 5.20
C ALA A 341 11.58 10.87 6.12
N GLU A 342 12.87 10.86 5.75
CA GLU A 342 13.93 11.55 6.52
C GLU A 342 13.71 13.07 6.56
N LEU A 343 13.23 13.67 5.48
CA LEU A 343 12.98 15.10 5.37
C LEU A 343 11.59 15.52 5.84
N ALA A 344 10.69 14.57 6.15
CA ALA A 344 9.33 14.86 6.59
C ALA A 344 9.26 15.74 7.86
N PRO A 345 10.10 15.57 8.90
CA PRO A 345 10.10 16.47 10.05
C PRO A 345 10.48 17.92 9.69
N THR A 346 11.45 18.12 8.81
CA THR A 346 11.83 19.46 8.33
C THR A 346 10.71 20.08 7.49
N ALA A 347 10.10 19.29 6.61
CA ALA A 347 8.94 19.73 5.82
C ALA A 347 7.77 20.15 6.73
N GLN A 348 7.49 19.41 7.82
CA GLN A 348 6.44 19.79 8.76
C GLN A 348 6.75 21.14 9.43
N LYS A 349 7.99 21.39 9.87
CA LYS A 349 8.38 22.68 10.48
C LYS A 349 8.17 23.85 9.51
N ILE A 350 8.51 23.67 8.24
CA ILE A 350 8.25 24.69 7.20
C ILE A 350 6.75 24.93 7.04
N ILE A 351 5.95 23.86 6.91
CA ILE A 351 4.49 23.95 6.77
C ILE A 351 3.88 24.75 7.91
N ASP A 352 4.31 24.48 9.15
CA ASP A 352 3.82 25.18 10.35
C ASP A 352 4.21 26.66 10.33
N ARG A 353 5.45 27.00 9.91
CA ARG A 353 5.93 28.41 9.83
C ARG A 353 5.19 29.21 8.77
N VAL A 354 4.93 28.64 7.58
CA VAL A 354 4.27 29.35 6.48
C VAL A 354 2.74 29.30 6.53
N GLY A 355 2.18 28.48 7.41
CA GLY A 355 0.71 28.34 7.56
C GLY A 355 0.02 27.62 6.41
N TRP A 356 0.69 26.64 5.81
CA TRP A 356 0.13 25.84 4.69
C TRP A 356 -0.90 24.81 5.13
#